data_d8c590a907df0fda85090af1d1411147
#
_entry.id   d8c590a907df0fda85090af1d1411147
#
_cell.length_a   1.000
_cell.length_b   1.000
_cell.length_c   1.000
_cell.angle_alpha   90.00
_cell.angle_beta   90.00
_cell.angle_gamma   90.00
#
_symmetry.space_group_name_H-M   'P 1'
#
loop_
_entity.id
_entity.type
_entity.pdbx_description
1 polymer ?
#
loop_
_entity_poly.entity_id
_entity_poly.type
_entity_poly.pdbx_seq_one_letter_code
_entity_poly.pdbx_strand_id
1 'polypeptide(L)'
;ILGSNKKEVDKIDVGLVACTKGVLNNHIDLLKECGLKPGVVDVNPIAMSNAFSFIKDMPEDGLVVMLDIGALSSTLVVYGKGEQFFTRDLPIGGHHFVKELSEKKEIGYTEAQDQLFRDGITALKSNASSENTAEVGIAERTVYDNLIEDMRRSLRFYAKQTGQSFFLKIFLTGGAAATPGLIGMVNEKLNIECDVFDPFGSVEGADNISISNPSQYTTALGLGIRGGMDLG
;
A
#
# COMPACT_ATOMS: atom_id res chain seq x y z
N ILE A 1 -7.30 -0.33 -22.01
CA ILE A 1 -6.21 -0.86 -22.87
C ILE A 1 -4.91 -0.46 -22.20
N LEU A 2 -4.05 -1.44 -21.88
CA LEU A 2 -2.75 -1.20 -21.23
C LEU A 2 -1.62 -0.95 -22.25
N GLY A 3 -1.89 -1.12 -23.53
CA GLY A 3 -0.94 -0.93 -24.63
C GLY A 3 -0.90 -2.08 -25.63
N SER A 4 0.00 -1.98 -26.61
CA SER A 4 0.27 -3.08 -27.54
C SER A 4 1.13 -4.15 -26.85
N ASN A 5 0.83 -5.42 -27.11
CA ASN A 5 1.59 -6.53 -26.54
C ASN A 5 3.02 -6.55 -27.10
N LYS A 6 4.02 -6.52 -26.22
CA LYS A 6 5.46 -6.50 -26.61
C LYS A 6 5.92 -7.82 -27.25
N LYS A 7 5.17 -8.93 -27.10
CA LYS A 7 5.55 -10.26 -27.56
C LYS A 7 4.76 -10.72 -28.81
N GLU A 8 3.56 -10.18 -29.02
CA GLU A 8 2.67 -10.59 -30.11
C GLU A 8 2.08 -9.35 -30.80
N VAL A 9 2.53 -9.08 -32.02
CA VAL A 9 2.27 -7.83 -32.78
C VAL A 9 0.78 -7.56 -33.03
N ASP A 10 -0.05 -8.61 -33.08
CA ASP A 10 -1.49 -8.53 -33.37
C ASP A 10 -2.36 -8.53 -32.10
N LYS A 11 -1.77 -8.43 -30.91
CA LYS A 11 -2.50 -8.44 -29.65
C LYS A 11 -2.30 -7.14 -28.86
N ILE A 12 -3.32 -6.80 -28.09
CA ILE A 12 -3.28 -5.69 -27.14
C ILE A 12 -3.40 -6.26 -25.72
N ASP A 13 -2.71 -5.65 -24.79
CA ASP A 13 -2.85 -5.97 -23.36
C ASP A 13 -4.06 -5.20 -22.79
N VAL A 14 -4.96 -5.94 -22.15
CA VAL A 14 -6.20 -5.39 -21.58
C VAL A 14 -6.26 -5.69 -20.09
N GLY A 15 -6.45 -4.69 -19.28
CA GLY A 15 -6.82 -4.83 -17.87
C GLY A 15 -8.33 -5.12 -17.78
N LEU A 16 -8.70 -6.24 -17.16
CA LEU A 16 -10.09 -6.56 -16.85
C LEU A 16 -10.33 -6.46 -15.35
N VAL A 17 -11.30 -5.63 -14.98
CA VAL A 17 -11.80 -5.54 -13.61
C VAL A 17 -13.24 -6.02 -13.58
N ALA A 18 -13.57 -6.92 -12.67
CA ALA A 18 -14.92 -7.43 -12.52
C ALA A 18 -15.30 -7.54 -11.04
N CYS A 19 -16.54 -7.16 -10.74
CA CYS A 19 -17.16 -7.39 -9.44
C CYS A 19 -18.60 -7.87 -9.62
N THR A 20 -19.20 -8.42 -8.56
CA THR A 20 -20.62 -8.78 -8.61
C THR A 20 -21.50 -7.52 -8.60
N LYS A 21 -22.64 -7.59 -9.28
CA LYS A 21 -23.63 -6.50 -9.28
C LYS A 21 -24.10 -6.14 -7.87
N GLY A 22 -24.19 -7.12 -6.97
CA GLY A 22 -24.58 -6.90 -5.58
C GLY A 22 -23.60 -6.00 -4.84
N VAL A 23 -22.29 -6.25 -4.94
CA VAL A 23 -21.26 -5.41 -4.33
C VAL A 23 -21.33 -3.99 -4.89
N LEU A 24 -21.42 -3.85 -6.20
CA LEU A 24 -21.52 -2.55 -6.85
C LEU A 24 -22.75 -1.76 -6.39
N ASN A 25 -23.93 -2.41 -6.45
CA ASN A 25 -25.18 -1.75 -6.09
C ASN A 25 -25.20 -1.31 -4.62
N ASN A 26 -24.70 -2.13 -3.70
CA ASN A 26 -24.63 -1.77 -2.28
C ASN A 26 -23.82 -0.48 -2.07
N HIS A 27 -22.70 -0.30 -2.76
CA HIS A 27 -21.91 0.93 -2.68
C HIS A 27 -22.63 2.14 -3.30
N ILE A 28 -23.27 1.94 -4.46
CA ILE A 28 -24.05 2.97 -5.13
C ILE A 28 -25.23 3.45 -4.25
N ASP A 29 -25.94 2.50 -3.65
CA ASP A 29 -27.12 2.83 -2.85
C ASP A 29 -26.71 3.52 -1.54
N LEU A 30 -25.64 3.08 -0.88
CA LEU A 30 -25.07 3.78 0.28
C LEU A 30 -24.71 5.24 -0.04
N LEU A 31 -24.05 5.48 -1.17
CA LEU A 31 -23.71 6.85 -1.59
C LEU A 31 -24.94 7.71 -1.85
N LYS A 32 -25.98 7.13 -2.48
CA LYS A 32 -27.27 7.82 -2.71
C LYS A 32 -27.98 8.15 -1.41
N GLU A 33 -27.99 7.23 -0.44
CA GLU A 33 -28.56 7.47 0.90
C GLU A 33 -27.85 8.61 1.63
N CYS A 34 -26.54 8.78 1.39
CA CYS A 34 -25.77 9.94 1.87
C CYS A 34 -26.00 11.23 1.04
N GLY A 35 -26.91 11.23 0.05
CA GLY A 35 -27.18 12.39 -0.81
C GLY A 35 -26.13 12.61 -1.89
N LEU A 36 -25.23 11.65 -2.12
CA LEU A 36 -24.17 11.75 -3.12
C LEU A 36 -24.60 11.09 -4.44
N LYS A 37 -24.11 11.63 -5.56
CA LYS A 37 -24.33 11.07 -6.89
C LYS A 37 -23.03 10.42 -7.39
N PRO A 38 -22.93 9.08 -7.37
CA PRO A 38 -21.75 8.40 -7.91
C PRO A 38 -21.68 8.58 -9.43
N GLY A 39 -20.57 9.11 -9.93
CA GLY A 39 -20.34 9.36 -11.35
C GLY A 39 -19.43 8.29 -11.98
N VAL A 40 -18.37 7.90 -11.27
CA VAL A 40 -17.37 6.94 -11.75
C VAL A 40 -17.13 5.90 -10.68
N VAL A 41 -16.92 4.63 -11.08
CA VAL A 41 -16.49 3.55 -10.21
C VAL A 41 -15.10 3.12 -10.64
N ASP A 42 -14.17 3.06 -9.70
CA ASP A 42 -12.79 2.64 -9.94
C ASP A 42 -12.35 1.61 -8.89
N VAL A 43 -11.14 1.11 -8.99
CA VAL A 43 -10.54 0.15 -8.04
C VAL A 43 -9.29 0.73 -7.40
N ASN A 44 -9.03 0.33 -6.15
CA ASN A 44 -7.93 0.87 -5.35
C ASN A 44 -6.58 0.90 -6.10
N PRO A 45 -6.14 -0.17 -6.79
CA PRO A 45 -4.85 -0.14 -7.49
C PRO A 45 -4.76 0.94 -8.57
N ILE A 46 -5.84 1.17 -9.30
CA ILE A 46 -5.89 2.21 -10.34
C ILE A 46 -5.94 3.60 -9.70
N ALA A 47 -6.76 3.77 -8.66
CA ALA A 47 -6.82 5.04 -7.93
C ALA A 47 -5.45 5.41 -7.32
N MET A 48 -4.74 4.46 -6.73
CA MET A 48 -3.37 4.68 -6.21
C MET A 48 -2.41 5.14 -7.31
N SER A 49 -2.47 4.49 -8.49
CA SER A 49 -1.62 4.85 -9.64
C SER A 49 -1.95 6.24 -10.17
N ASN A 50 -3.25 6.62 -10.21
CA ASN A 50 -3.69 7.95 -10.59
C ASN A 50 -3.16 9.01 -9.60
N ALA A 51 -3.27 8.75 -8.29
CA ALA A 51 -2.73 9.64 -7.26
C ALA A 51 -1.22 9.84 -7.42
N PHE A 52 -0.48 8.75 -7.64
CA PHE A 52 0.97 8.83 -7.85
C PHE A 52 1.31 9.67 -9.08
N SER A 53 0.73 9.36 -10.24
CA SER A 53 1.01 10.06 -11.51
C SER A 53 0.60 11.54 -11.49
N PHE A 54 -0.30 11.92 -10.60
CA PHE A 54 -0.68 13.33 -10.40
C PHE A 54 0.32 14.10 -9.53
N ILE A 55 0.87 13.44 -8.50
CA ILE A 55 1.76 14.08 -7.52
C ILE A 55 3.23 14.02 -7.94
N LYS A 56 3.63 12.96 -8.65
CA LYS A 56 5.02 12.69 -9.04
C LYS A 56 5.11 12.34 -10.52
N ASP A 57 6.18 12.81 -11.14
CA ASP A 57 6.53 12.35 -12.48
C ASP A 57 6.86 10.88 -12.46
N MET A 58 6.35 10.15 -13.46
CA MET A 58 6.71 8.76 -13.66
C MET A 58 8.17 8.70 -14.15
N PRO A 59 9.03 7.90 -13.51
CA PRO A 59 10.41 7.74 -13.98
C PRO A 59 10.46 7.18 -15.40
N GLU A 60 11.41 7.63 -16.18
CA GLU A 60 11.59 7.17 -17.57
C GLU A 60 12.00 5.69 -17.60
N ASP A 61 12.84 5.27 -16.65
CA ASP A 61 13.32 3.90 -16.50
C ASP A 61 13.02 3.36 -15.11
N GLY A 62 12.78 2.05 -15.04
CA GLY A 62 12.54 1.33 -13.79
C GLY A 62 11.09 1.32 -13.34
N LEU A 63 10.89 0.71 -12.20
CA LEU A 63 9.57 0.42 -11.63
C LEU A 63 9.37 1.13 -10.31
N VAL A 64 8.17 1.64 -10.10
CA VAL A 64 7.70 2.13 -8.81
C VAL A 64 6.81 1.07 -8.18
N VAL A 65 6.98 0.86 -6.89
CA VAL A 65 6.15 -0.02 -6.08
C VAL A 65 5.36 0.83 -5.10
N MET A 66 4.04 0.67 -5.06
CA MET A 66 3.21 1.23 -3.99
C MET A 66 2.64 0.10 -3.15
N LEU A 67 2.64 0.28 -1.84
CA LEU A 67 1.98 -0.62 -0.89
C LEU A 67 1.00 0.18 -0.05
N ASP A 68 -0.29 -0.03 -0.28
CA ASP A 68 -1.35 0.49 0.57
C ASP A 68 -1.57 -0.46 1.75
N ILE A 69 -1.23 -0.02 2.96
CA ILE A 69 -1.40 -0.80 4.18
C ILE A 69 -2.68 -0.34 4.88
N GLY A 70 -3.77 -1.00 4.50
CA GLY A 70 -5.10 -0.77 5.08
C GLY A 70 -5.26 -1.40 6.47
N ALA A 71 -6.49 -1.46 6.96
CA ALA A 71 -6.78 -2.02 8.28
C ALA A 71 -6.64 -3.54 8.31
N LEU A 72 -7.22 -4.27 7.36
CA LEU A 72 -7.28 -5.74 7.35
C LEU A 72 -6.39 -6.38 6.30
N SER A 73 -6.05 -5.67 5.25
CA SER A 73 -5.24 -6.15 4.13
C SER A 73 -4.39 -5.02 3.58
N SER A 74 -3.40 -5.39 2.78
CA SER A 74 -2.60 -4.44 2.01
C SER A 74 -2.71 -4.74 0.52
N THR A 75 -2.64 -3.70 -0.30
CA THR A 75 -2.64 -3.81 -1.76
C THR A 75 -1.29 -3.36 -2.30
N LEU A 76 -0.59 -4.25 -2.96
CA LEU A 76 0.68 -3.97 -3.64
C LEU A 76 0.41 -3.67 -5.11
N VAL A 77 0.99 -2.59 -5.60
CA VAL A 77 0.94 -2.18 -7.01
C VAL A 77 2.37 -2.00 -7.53
N VAL A 78 2.66 -2.54 -8.70
CA VAL A 78 3.92 -2.31 -9.43
C VAL A 78 3.58 -1.74 -10.79
N TYR A 79 4.21 -0.65 -11.16
CA TYR A 79 4.03 -0.02 -12.45
C TYR A 79 5.22 0.84 -12.84
N GLY A 80 5.33 1.12 -14.14
CA GLY A 80 6.38 1.94 -14.74
C GLY A 80 5.97 2.36 -16.14
N LYS A 81 6.67 3.30 -16.73
CA LYS A 81 6.38 3.82 -18.06
C LYS A 81 6.55 2.71 -19.12
N GLY A 82 5.44 2.33 -19.75
CA GLY A 82 5.42 1.27 -20.75
C GLY A 82 5.69 -0.15 -20.20
N GLU A 83 5.69 -0.33 -18.89
CA GLU A 83 5.85 -1.62 -18.23
C GLU A 83 4.49 -2.26 -17.89
N GLN A 84 4.49 -3.56 -17.63
CA GLN A 84 3.27 -4.29 -17.29
C GLN A 84 2.78 -3.85 -15.91
N PHE A 85 1.53 -3.39 -15.83
CA PHE A 85 0.87 -3.11 -14.57
C PHE A 85 0.62 -4.41 -13.79
N PHE A 86 0.94 -4.42 -12.51
CA PHE A 86 0.73 -5.57 -11.64
C PHE A 86 0.15 -5.13 -10.31
N THR A 87 -0.81 -5.89 -9.81
CA THR A 87 -1.38 -5.69 -8.48
C THR A 87 -1.56 -7.01 -7.76
N ARG A 88 -1.45 -6.97 -6.43
CA ARG A 88 -1.65 -8.12 -5.56
C ARG A 88 -2.15 -7.69 -4.19
N ASP A 89 -3.20 -8.35 -3.71
CA ASP A 89 -3.65 -8.20 -2.34
C ASP A 89 -2.88 -9.13 -1.40
N LEU A 90 -2.48 -8.58 -0.26
CA LEU A 90 -1.79 -9.28 0.82
C LEU A 90 -2.71 -9.30 2.04
N PRO A 91 -2.92 -10.46 2.69
CA PRO A 91 -3.89 -10.61 3.77
C PRO A 91 -3.34 -10.10 5.13
N ILE A 92 -2.55 -9.03 5.11
CA ILE A 92 -1.94 -8.42 6.28
C ILE A 92 -2.20 -6.91 6.22
N GLY A 93 -2.70 -6.33 7.31
CA GLY A 93 -2.93 -4.91 7.49
C GLY A 93 -2.69 -4.48 8.93
N GLY A 94 -2.97 -3.21 9.25
CA GLY A 94 -2.69 -2.60 10.54
C GLY A 94 -3.32 -3.30 11.74
N HIS A 95 -4.50 -3.90 11.57
CA HIS A 95 -5.15 -4.71 12.60
C HIS A 95 -4.26 -5.87 13.08
N HIS A 96 -3.56 -6.53 12.15
CA HIS A 96 -2.68 -7.65 12.49
C HIS A 96 -1.47 -7.20 13.31
N PHE A 97 -0.96 -6.00 13.06
CA PHE A 97 0.13 -5.41 13.85
C PHE A 97 -0.30 -5.14 15.29
N VAL A 98 -1.46 -4.50 15.45
CA VAL A 98 -2.04 -4.20 16.78
C VAL A 98 -2.34 -5.48 17.53
N LYS A 99 -2.93 -6.46 16.84
CA LYS A 99 -3.30 -7.75 17.43
C LYS A 99 -2.06 -8.51 17.94
N GLU A 100 -1.00 -8.60 17.14
CA GLU A 100 0.25 -9.24 17.58
C GLU A 100 0.82 -8.56 18.82
N LEU A 101 0.82 -7.21 18.87
CA LEU A 101 1.30 -6.47 20.03
C LEU A 101 0.44 -6.70 21.28
N SER A 102 -0.88 -6.69 21.11
CA SER A 102 -1.86 -6.96 22.17
C SER A 102 -1.63 -8.35 22.77
N GLU A 103 -1.47 -9.38 21.94
CA GLU A 103 -1.24 -10.75 22.35
C GLU A 103 0.15 -10.94 23.03
N LYS A 104 1.21 -10.34 22.45
CA LYS A 104 2.57 -10.47 23.01
C LYS A 104 2.76 -9.75 24.35
N LYS A 105 2.03 -8.66 24.58
CA LYS A 105 2.14 -7.88 25.82
C LYS A 105 1.01 -8.11 26.79
N GLU A 106 0.03 -8.94 26.41
CA GLU A 106 -1.18 -9.23 27.22
C GLU A 106 -1.94 -7.95 27.62
N ILE A 107 -1.99 -6.97 26.70
CA ILE A 107 -2.67 -5.68 26.89
C ILE A 107 -3.91 -5.56 25.99
N GLY A 108 -4.81 -4.62 26.32
CA GLY A 108 -6.00 -4.37 25.52
C GLY A 108 -5.69 -3.85 24.11
N TYR A 109 -6.59 -4.10 23.15
CA TYR A 109 -6.40 -3.70 21.74
C TYR A 109 -6.13 -2.18 21.59
N THR A 110 -6.91 -1.35 22.28
CA THR A 110 -6.73 0.12 22.22
C THR A 110 -5.38 0.55 22.77
N GLU A 111 -4.93 -0.01 23.87
CA GLU A 111 -3.63 0.25 24.47
C GLU A 111 -2.49 -0.19 23.54
N ALA A 112 -2.63 -1.37 22.92
CA ALA A 112 -1.68 -1.86 21.92
C ALA A 112 -1.61 -0.95 20.70
N GLN A 113 -2.76 -0.42 20.25
CA GLN A 113 -2.83 0.53 19.14
C GLN A 113 -2.11 1.83 19.45
N ASP A 114 -2.37 2.42 20.63
CA ASP A 114 -1.73 3.65 21.08
C ASP A 114 -0.21 3.47 21.24
N GLN A 115 0.20 2.32 21.77
CA GLN A 115 1.61 1.97 21.88
C GLN A 115 2.26 1.81 20.51
N LEU A 116 1.59 1.16 19.56
CA LEU A 116 2.11 0.99 18.21
C LEU A 116 2.28 2.33 17.48
N PHE A 117 1.32 3.25 17.63
CA PHE A 117 1.43 4.59 17.03
C PHE A 117 2.58 5.40 17.63
N ARG A 118 2.89 5.20 18.91
CA ARG A 118 3.98 5.90 19.59
C ARG A 118 5.35 5.28 19.33
N ASP A 119 5.45 3.97 19.52
CA ASP A 119 6.72 3.25 19.57
C ASP A 119 7.05 2.49 18.27
N GLY A 120 6.05 2.34 17.39
CA GLY A 120 6.18 1.70 16.09
C GLY A 120 6.56 0.23 16.18
N ILE A 121 7.33 -0.24 15.19
CA ILE A 121 7.77 -1.64 15.10
C ILE A 121 8.66 -2.06 16.28
N THR A 122 9.26 -1.12 17.00
CA THR A 122 10.09 -1.42 18.18
C THR A 122 9.26 -1.93 19.35
N ALA A 123 7.96 -1.62 19.38
CA ALA A 123 7.03 -2.10 20.38
C ALA A 123 6.91 -3.64 20.39
N LEU A 124 7.12 -4.28 19.22
CA LEU A 124 7.12 -5.74 19.06
C LEU A 124 8.46 -6.42 19.38
N LYS A 125 9.55 -5.65 19.49
CA LYS A 125 10.81 -6.18 19.94
C LYS A 125 10.66 -6.46 21.43
N SER A 126 10.77 -7.72 21.84
CA SER A 126 10.84 -8.08 23.26
C SER A 126 11.98 -7.30 23.91
N ASN A 127 11.75 -6.76 25.09
CA ASN A 127 12.84 -6.30 25.99
C ASN A 127 13.65 -7.52 26.43
N ALA A 128 14.38 -8.13 25.50
CA ALA A 128 15.40 -9.13 25.80
C ALA A 128 16.65 -8.44 26.38
N SER A 129 16.43 -7.70 27.49
CA SER A 129 17.45 -7.25 28.41
C SER A 129 17.15 -7.84 29.79
N SER A 130 17.02 -9.16 29.88
CA SER A 130 17.31 -9.89 31.11
C SER A 130 18.55 -10.72 30.81
N GLU A 131 19.62 -10.31 31.39
CA GLU A 131 20.88 -11.02 31.50
C GLU A 131 20.62 -12.49 31.88
N ASN A 132 21.36 -13.39 31.24
CA ASN A 132 21.44 -14.83 31.46
C ASN A 132 20.38 -15.70 30.76
N THR A 133 20.64 -15.95 29.47
CA THR A 133 20.75 -17.35 28.95
C THR A 133 21.27 -17.27 27.52
N ALA A 134 22.40 -17.90 27.25
CA ALA A 134 22.94 -18.13 25.91
C ALA A 134 22.09 -19.22 25.19
N GLU A 135 20.82 -18.93 25.01
CA GLU A 135 19.99 -19.60 24.02
C GLU A 135 20.08 -18.80 22.72
N VAL A 136 20.59 -19.46 21.70
CA VAL A 136 20.50 -19.00 20.31
C VAL A 136 19.01 -18.98 19.95
N GLY A 137 18.31 -17.94 20.42
CA GLY A 137 16.90 -17.72 20.14
C GLY A 137 16.74 -17.47 18.65
N ILE A 138 16.08 -18.36 17.95
CA ILE A 138 15.55 -18.07 16.61
C ILE A 138 14.67 -16.87 16.79
N ALA A 139 15.08 -15.72 16.24
CA ALA A 139 14.28 -14.49 16.32
C ALA A 139 12.88 -14.79 15.78
N GLU A 140 11.89 -14.67 16.64
CA GLU A 140 10.51 -14.96 16.30
C GLU A 140 10.06 -14.02 15.18
N ARG A 141 9.52 -14.58 14.10
CA ARG A 141 9.01 -13.80 12.96
C ARG A 141 7.80 -12.99 13.40
N THR A 142 7.84 -11.71 13.11
CA THR A 142 6.72 -10.79 13.36
C THR A 142 5.78 -10.73 12.15
N VAL A 143 4.56 -10.18 12.35
CA VAL A 143 3.63 -9.89 11.25
C VAL A 143 4.26 -8.95 10.21
N TYR A 144 5.13 -8.04 10.62
CA TYR A 144 5.90 -7.18 9.70
C TYR A 144 6.85 -7.99 8.82
N ASP A 145 7.53 -8.99 9.39
CA ASP A 145 8.39 -9.90 8.63
C ASP A 145 7.59 -10.66 7.57
N ASN A 146 6.39 -11.10 7.93
CA ASN A 146 5.51 -11.81 7.01
C ASN A 146 5.04 -10.89 5.87
N LEU A 147 4.65 -9.64 6.17
CA LEU A 147 4.29 -8.65 5.17
C LEU A 147 5.43 -8.40 4.17
N ILE A 148 6.64 -8.17 4.67
CA ILE A 148 7.82 -7.91 3.82
C ILE A 148 8.18 -9.14 2.99
N GLU A 149 8.03 -10.36 3.53
CA GLU A 149 8.25 -11.58 2.75
C GLU A 149 7.21 -11.77 1.65
N ASP A 150 5.95 -11.44 1.90
CA ASP A 150 4.90 -11.45 0.87
C ASP A 150 5.14 -10.39 -0.21
N MET A 151 5.63 -9.20 0.16
CA MET A 151 6.12 -8.21 -0.79
C MET A 151 7.25 -8.79 -1.65
N ARG A 152 8.28 -9.36 -1.02
CA ARG A 152 9.43 -9.96 -1.72
C ARG A 152 9.00 -11.04 -2.71
N ARG A 153 8.06 -11.91 -2.32
CA ARG A 153 7.50 -12.94 -3.21
C ARG A 153 6.77 -12.32 -4.40
N SER A 154 6.02 -11.26 -4.16
CA SER A 154 5.27 -10.55 -5.20
C SER A 154 6.20 -9.89 -6.21
N LEU A 155 7.25 -9.20 -5.75
CA LEU A 155 8.25 -8.57 -6.61
C LEU A 155 9.06 -9.59 -7.41
N ARG A 156 9.45 -10.72 -6.80
CA ARG A 156 10.11 -11.83 -7.51
C ARG A 156 9.20 -12.45 -8.57
N PHE A 157 7.92 -12.61 -8.27
CA PHE A 157 6.94 -13.12 -9.24
C PHE A 157 6.83 -12.17 -10.44
N TYR A 158 6.69 -10.87 -10.20
CA TYR A 158 6.67 -9.85 -11.23
C TYR A 158 7.92 -9.91 -12.11
N ALA A 159 9.10 -9.88 -11.48
CA ALA A 159 10.39 -9.93 -12.20
C ALA A 159 10.53 -11.19 -13.08
N LYS A 160 10.09 -12.35 -12.57
CA LYS A 160 10.11 -13.61 -13.34
C LYS A 160 9.15 -13.58 -14.53
N GLN A 161 7.99 -12.95 -14.38
CA GLN A 161 6.97 -12.88 -15.43
C GLN A 161 7.33 -11.90 -16.54
N THR A 162 7.87 -10.74 -16.18
CA THR A 162 8.13 -9.62 -17.11
C THR A 162 9.57 -9.56 -17.60
N GLY A 163 10.52 -10.12 -16.86
CA GLY A 163 11.95 -9.94 -17.06
C GLY A 163 12.49 -8.62 -16.50
N GLN A 164 11.63 -7.77 -15.92
CA GLN A 164 12.01 -6.48 -15.36
C GLN A 164 12.12 -6.60 -13.83
N SER A 165 13.28 -6.24 -13.28
CA SER A 165 13.58 -6.35 -11.85
C SER A 165 14.19 -5.08 -11.24
N PHE A 166 14.24 -4.00 -12.01
CA PHE A 166 14.77 -2.73 -11.53
C PHE A 166 13.67 -1.93 -10.83
N PHE A 167 13.54 -2.14 -9.53
CA PHE A 167 12.63 -1.40 -8.66
C PHE A 167 13.35 -0.19 -8.08
N LEU A 168 12.94 1.01 -8.51
CA LEU A 168 13.57 2.27 -8.11
C LEU A 168 13.25 2.62 -6.65
N LYS A 169 11.97 2.54 -6.30
CA LYS A 169 11.49 2.99 -5.00
C LYS A 169 10.19 2.32 -4.61
N ILE A 170 10.03 2.12 -3.31
CA ILE A 170 8.78 1.69 -2.69
C ILE A 170 8.15 2.89 -1.99
N PHE A 171 6.87 3.11 -2.23
CA PHE A 171 6.06 4.06 -1.49
C PHE A 171 5.03 3.34 -0.64
N LEU A 172 5.10 3.55 0.67
CA LEU A 172 4.08 3.08 1.60
C LEU A 172 2.95 4.10 1.66
N THR A 173 1.73 3.61 1.64
CA THR A 173 0.51 4.42 1.76
C THR A 173 -0.52 3.69 2.62
N GLY A 174 -1.65 4.32 2.91
CA GLY A 174 -2.67 3.77 3.79
C GLY A 174 -2.46 4.11 5.26
N GLY A 175 -3.44 3.75 6.07
CA GLY A 175 -3.50 4.17 7.47
C GLY A 175 -2.36 3.64 8.35
N ALA A 176 -1.81 2.48 8.04
CA ALA A 176 -0.72 1.86 8.80
C ALA A 176 0.68 2.14 8.22
N ALA A 177 0.78 2.85 7.09
CA ALA A 177 2.06 3.18 6.45
C ALA A 177 2.97 4.06 7.31
N ALA A 178 2.38 4.94 8.12
CA ALA A 178 3.09 5.86 9.00
C ALA A 178 3.62 5.21 10.31
N THR A 179 3.50 3.89 10.46
CA THR A 179 4.04 3.18 11.64
C THR A 179 5.53 3.46 11.80
N PRO A 180 5.97 4.02 12.94
CA PRO A 180 7.38 4.38 13.16
C PRO A 180 8.31 3.18 12.97
N GLY A 181 9.39 3.37 12.20
CA GLY A 181 10.40 2.35 11.90
C GLY A 181 10.08 1.41 10.75
N LEU A 182 8.84 1.39 10.23
CA LEU A 182 8.44 0.49 9.15
C LEU A 182 9.21 0.76 7.85
N ILE A 183 9.40 2.03 7.48
CA ILE A 183 10.20 2.43 6.31
C ILE A 183 11.60 1.82 6.37
N GLY A 184 12.29 2.00 7.50
CA GLY A 184 13.64 1.48 7.69
C GLY A 184 13.70 -0.03 7.57
N MET A 185 12.71 -0.74 8.12
CA MET A 185 12.62 -2.19 8.03
C MET A 185 12.39 -2.69 6.61
N VAL A 186 11.51 -2.02 5.85
CA VAL A 186 11.25 -2.35 4.43
C VAL A 186 12.50 -2.11 3.59
N ASN A 187 13.13 -0.94 3.74
CA ASN A 187 14.37 -0.57 3.05
C ASN A 187 15.48 -1.62 3.32
N GLU A 188 15.76 -1.91 4.59
CA GLU A 188 16.81 -2.87 4.96
C GLU A 188 16.53 -4.27 4.42
N LYS A 189 15.30 -4.76 4.59
CA LYS A 189 14.98 -6.15 4.22
C LYS A 189 14.80 -6.38 2.73
N LEU A 190 14.33 -5.40 1.96
CA LEU A 190 14.16 -5.52 0.50
C LEU A 190 15.33 -4.95 -0.28
N ASN A 191 16.18 -4.14 0.35
CA ASN A 191 17.28 -3.39 -0.30
C ASN A 191 16.78 -2.53 -1.47
N ILE A 192 15.63 -1.86 -1.26
CA ILE A 192 15.01 -0.91 -2.19
C ILE A 192 14.66 0.32 -1.38
N GLU A 193 14.99 1.51 -1.90
CA GLU A 193 14.63 2.77 -1.24
C GLU A 193 13.13 2.83 -0.94
N CYS A 194 12.76 3.26 0.27
CA CYS A 194 11.38 3.27 0.74
C CYS A 194 11.04 4.58 1.44
N ASP A 195 9.87 5.15 1.09
CA ASP A 195 9.31 6.34 1.74
C ASP A 195 7.80 6.19 1.98
N VAL A 196 7.22 7.06 2.79
CA VAL A 196 5.76 7.24 2.84
C VAL A 196 5.33 8.16 1.71
N PHE A 197 4.27 7.77 1.00
CA PHE A 197 3.67 8.61 -0.01
C PHE A 197 2.77 9.66 0.62
N ASP A 198 3.05 10.93 0.32
CA ASP A 198 2.18 12.04 0.67
C ASP A 198 1.32 12.43 -0.55
N PRO A 199 0.01 12.14 -0.54
CA PRO A 199 -0.88 12.46 -1.64
C PRO A 199 -1.17 13.95 -1.77
N PHE A 200 -0.82 14.78 -0.79
CA PHE A 200 -1.08 16.22 -0.80
C PHE A 200 0.16 17.07 -1.08
N GLY A 201 1.33 16.45 -1.23
CA GLY A 201 2.60 17.16 -1.35
C GLY A 201 2.74 18.13 -2.53
N SER A 202 1.83 18.09 -3.51
CA SER A 202 1.78 19.01 -4.65
C SER A 202 0.37 19.52 -4.92
N VAL A 203 -0.56 19.35 -3.97
CA VAL A 203 -1.95 19.83 -4.12
C VAL A 203 -2.07 21.25 -3.62
N GLU A 204 -2.51 22.15 -4.49
CA GLU A 204 -2.70 23.57 -4.14
C GLU A 204 -3.73 23.72 -3.01
N GLY A 205 -3.38 24.50 -1.99
CA GLY A 205 -4.23 24.74 -0.82
C GLY A 205 -4.18 23.65 0.26
N ALA A 206 -3.44 22.56 0.05
CA ALA A 206 -3.29 21.50 1.06
C ALA A 206 -2.62 21.98 2.35
N ASP A 207 -1.76 22.99 2.28
CA ASP A 207 -1.09 23.59 3.43
C ASP A 207 -2.06 24.20 4.47
N ASN A 208 -3.30 24.49 4.05
CA ASN A 208 -4.35 25.02 4.92
C ASN A 208 -5.12 23.91 5.68
N ILE A 209 -4.81 22.63 5.41
CA ILE A 209 -5.52 21.49 5.97
C ILE A 209 -4.57 20.76 6.92
N SER A 210 -4.92 20.69 8.20
CA SER A 210 -4.15 19.90 9.18
C SER A 210 -4.56 18.42 9.08
N ILE A 211 -3.72 17.61 8.46
CA ILE A 211 -3.92 16.16 8.32
C ILE A 211 -2.79 15.45 9.06
N SER A 212 -3.15 14.67 10.08
CA SER A 212 -2.15 13.97 10.91
C SER A 212 -1.50 12.77 10.21
N ASN A 213 -2.19 12.14 9.26
CA ASN A 213 -1.69 11.01 8.47
C ASN A 213 -2.16 11.13 7.01
N PRO A 214 -1.47 11.92 6.18
CA PRO A 214 -1.87 12.16 4.79
C PRO A 214 -1.97 10.89 3.95
N SER A 215 -1.07 9.93 4.15
CA SER A 215 -0.97 8.71 3.33
C SER A 215 -2.26 7.88 3.28
N GLN A 216 -3.13 7.96 4.31
CA GLN A 216 -4.40 7.25 4.33
C GLN A 216 -5.41 7.74 3.27
N TYR A 217 -5.18 8.89 2.66
CA TYR A 217 -6.09 9.51 1.68
C TYR A 217 -5.66 9.27 0.22
N THR A 218 -4.61 8.49 -0.02
CA THR A 218 -4.07 8.26 -1.38
C THR A 218 -5.13 7.74 -2.35
N THR A 219 -5.88 6.71 -1.95
CA THR A 219 -6.97 6.16 -2.77
C THR A 219 -8.07 7.19 -3.00
N ALA A 220 -8.45 7.95 -1.98
CA ALA A 220 -9.49 8.99 -2.10
C ALA A 220 -9.07 10.11 -3.08
N LEU A 221 -7.81 10.56 -3.02
CA LEU A 221 -7.27 11.51 -3.99
C LEU A 221 -7.32 10.95 -5.41
N GLY A 222 -6.88 9.72 -5.60
CA GLY A 222 -6.88 9.08 -6.92
C GLY A 222 -8.27 8.91 -7.52
N LEU A 223 -9.27 8.63 -6.71
CA LEU A 223 -10.69 8.61 -7.11
C LEU A 223 -11.19 10.01 -7.49
N GLY A 224 -10.82 11.03 -6.72
CA GLY A 224 -11.17 12.42 -7.01
C GLY A 224 -10.59 12.91 -8.33
N ILE A 225 -9.32 12.61 -8.59
CA ILE A 225 -8.64 12.92 -9.86
C ILE A 225 -9.36 12.25 -11.03
N ARG A 226 -9.69 10.97 -10.91
CA ARG A 226 -10.39 10.20 -11.94
C ARG A 226 -11.75 10.83 -12.28
N GLY A 227 -12.51 11.21 -11.27
CA GLY A 227 -13.79 11.88 -11.45
C GLY A 227 -13.68 13.21 -12.20
N GLY A 228 -12.60 13.98 -11.97
CA GLY A 228 -12.32 15.22 -12.69
C GLY A 228 -11.92 15.00 -14.15
N MET A 229 -11.21 13.92 -14.46
CA MET A 229 -10.78 13.59 -15.83
C MET A 229 -11.94 13.14 -16.73
N ASP A 230 -12.92 12.41 -16.18
CA ASP A 230 -14.01 11.83 -16.95
C ASP A 230 -15.25 12.75 -17.06
N LEU A 231 -15.31 13.84 -16.29
CA LEU A 231 -16.43 14.81 -16.27
C LEU A 231 -16.09 16.14 -16.96
N GLY A 232 -14.88 16.31 -17.47
CA GLY A 232 -14.40 17.47 -18.23
C GLY A 232 -14.48 17.21 -19.75
#